data_79c26287d45a2167a2f3f5bf0ff62ab8
#
_entry.id   79c26287d45a2167a2f3f5bf0ff62ab8
#
_cell.length_a   1.000
_cell.length_b   1.000
_cell.length_c   1.000
_cell.angle_alpha   90.00
_cell.angle_beta   90.00
_cell.angle_gamma   90.00
#
_symmetry.space_group_name_H-M   'P 1'
#
loop_
_entity.id
_entity.type
_entity.pdbx_description
1 polymer ?
#
loop_
_entity_poly.entity_id
_entity_poly.type
_entity_poly.pdbx_seq_one_letter_code
_entity_poly.pdbx_strand_id
1 'polypeptide(L)'
;MCPISRRAALTAAAALPALAALPPQSLAASPAPSGAAPAPSGERPLFGASLWTLPNGLTVVHAENRRAPVIAHYVFYSVGAGDDPAGKSGLAHFLEHMMFKGSANVASGAFSRVVAREGGQDNAFTSRDVTAYHQHVEASRLPLVAGMEADRMASALFPADEIEAERQVVQEERRQRTESTPRGRFREAWDAAFWGRQHWRGRPLIGWPEDIAALSRDDMVEFFRNAYTPANATLVVTGAISRAELEKLAVEDYGGIQGRPAPWPKAQRGRAVTPAAPLEERLVRREPTLQEAAFMRGWIAPALLDGTEAGRHAYPLEVLSHLLGGGQGSRLHRALVESGVAVSAGCSYDGDSLGTGTLDLFVTPRRDTPAERVEQTVQAEIARLLDAGVTEAEVTRSIRQLTAGTLLALDSLGTAPRILGSGIATGMALEQIEFWPSHIRAVTPGQVTEAARYVLSRPSMNGWLLPEGAA
;
A
#
# COMPACT_ATOMS: atom_id res chain seq x y z
N MET A 1 -24.26 50.18 21.80
CA MET A 1 -25.03 50.37 23.06
C MET A 1 -25.33 49.03 23.65
N CYS A 2 -24.82 48.85 24.84
CA CYS A 2 -24.97 47.81 25.89
C CYS A 2 -26.46 47.62 26.28
N PRO A 3 -26.85 46.65 27.23
CA PRO A 3 -26.05 45.82 28.12
C PRO A 3 -26.55 44.33 28.29
N ILE A 4 -25.69 43.44 28.64
CA ILE A 4 -25.44 42.66 29.86
C ILE A 4 -26.67 42.32 30.74
N SER A 5 -26.86 41.06 31.09
CA SER A 5 -27.20 40.64 32.44
C SER A 5 -26.68 39.24 32.81
N ARG A 6 -26.10 39.20 34.01
CA ARG A 6 -25.51 38.06 34.74
C ARG A 6 -26.56 37.39 35.65
N ARG A 7 -26.18 36.21 36.15
CA ARG A 7 -26.62 35.42 37.33
C ARG A 7 -27.59 34.30 36.99
N ALA A 8 -27.40 33.04 37.47
CA ALA A 8 -27.06 32.67 38.80
C ALA A 8 -26.42 31.27 38.88
N ALA A 9 -25.50 31.12 39.82
CA ALA A 9 -24.91 29.87 40.26
C ALA A 9 -25.94 29.09 41.14
N LEU A 10 -25.95 27.78 40.99
CA LEU A 10 -26.46 26.90 42.04
C LEU A 10 -25.55 25.69 42.17
N THR A 11 -24.91 25.62 43.28
CA THR A 11 -24.13 24.52 43.87
C THR A 11 -25.01 23.33 44.15
N ALA A 12 -24.60 22.14 43.64
CA ALA A 12 -25.06 20.86 44.18
C ALA A 12 -23.82 19.98 44.35
N ALA A 13 -23.39 19.81 45.57
CA ALA A 13 -22.44 18.80 46.00
C ALA A 13 -23.10 17.43 45.94
N ALA A 14 -22.59 16.51 45.14
CA ALA A 14 -22.92 15.12 45.17
C ALA A 14 -21.67 14.29 45.43
N ALA A 15 -21.73 13.47 46.47
CA ALA A 15 -20.68 12.61 46.99
C ALA A 15 -20.23 11.57 45.96
N LEU A 16 -18.91 11.44 45.77
CA LEU A 16 -18.25 10.36 45.04
C LEU A 16 -18.20 9.10 45.93
N PRO A 17 -18.63 7.93 45.43
CA PRO A 17 -18.29 6.68 46.10
C PRO A 17 -16.83 6.31 45.78
N ALA A 18 -16.10 5.86 46.79
CA ALA A 18 -14.75 5.33 46.68
C ALA A 18 -14.70 4.13 45.72
N LEU A 19 -13.98 4.26 44.61
CA LEU A 19 -13.63 3.13 43.76
C LEU A 19 -12.53 2.32 44.46
N ALA A 20 -12.84 1.10 44.87
CA ALA A 20 -11.86 0.12 45.28
C ALA A 20 -10.94 -0.22 44.10
N ALA A 21 -9.62 -0.15 44.32
CA ALA A 21 -8.61 -0.54 43.35
C ALA A 21 -8.70 -2.04 43.07
N LEU A 22 -9.05 -2.40 41.85
CA LEU A 22 -8.91 -3.76 41.33
C LEU A 22 -7.41 -4.03 41.02
N PRO A 23 -6.90 -5.24 41.25
CA PRO A 23 -5.54 -5.61 40.94
C PRO A 23 -5.32 -5.60 39.42
N PRO A 24 -4.08 -5.35 38.94
CA PRO A 24 -3.80 -5.34 37.52
C PRO A 24 -4.05 -6.74 36.94
N GLN A 25 -5.05 -6.84 36.09
CA GLN A 25 -5.21 -8.02 35.26
C GLN A 25 -4.08 -8.05 34.25
N SER A 26 -3.29 -9.13 34.29
CA SER A 26 -2.31 -9.44 33.25
C SER A 26 -3.04 -9.47 31.91
N LEU A 27 -2.70 -8.56 31.00
CA LEU A 27 -3.09 -8.61 29.61
C LEU A 27 -2.46 -9.87 29.01
N ALA A 28 -3.23 -10.96 29.01
CA ALA A 28 -2.91 -12.10 28.20
C ALA A 28 -2.83 -11.61 26.74
N ALA A 29 -1.72 -11.89 26.07
CA ALA A 29 -1.54 -11.61 24.67
C ALA A 29 -2.74 -12.16 23.90
N SER A 30 -3.43 -11.30 23.17
CA SER A 30 -4.49 -11.72 22.24
C SER A 30 -3.91 -12.74 21.30
N PRO A 31 -4.57 -13.87 21.03
CA PRO A 31 -4.08 -14.82 20.04
C PRO A 31 -3.98 -14.10 18.69
N ALA A 32 -2.89 -14.35 17.98
CA ALA A 32 -2.72 -13.96 16.59
C ALA A 32 -3.95 -14.40 15.79
N PRO A 33 -4.38 -13.66 14.74
CA PRO A 33 -5.52 -14.05 13.94
C PRO A 33 -5.30 -15.46 13.40
N SER A 34 -6.09 -16.40 13.89
CA SER A 34 -6.09 -17.80 13.46
C SER A 34 -6.74 -17.87 12.08
N GLY A 35 -5.93 -17.84 11.04
CA GLY A 35 -6.38 -17.92 9.66
C GLY A 35 -5.32 -18.38 8.66
N ALA A 36 -4.06 -18.53 9.09
CA ALA A 36 -3.04 -19.14 8.24
C ALA A 36 -3.27 -20.65 8.19
N ALA A 37 -3.75 -21.15 7.05
CA ALA A 37 -3.69 -22.59 6.78
C ALA A 37 -2.22 -23.04 6.91
N PRO A 38 -1.95 -24.22 7.53
CA PRO A 38 -0.58 -24.71 7.64
C PRO A 38 0.05 -24.86 6.26
N ALA A 39 1.36 -24.57 6.17
CA ALA A 39 2.13 -24.72 4.95
C ALA A 39 1.89 -26.11 4.34
N PRO A 40 1.57 -26.21 3.04
CA PRO A 40 1.33 -27.48 2.39
C PRO A 40 2.60 -28.33 2.46
N SER A 41 2.49 -29.56 2.98
CA SER A 41 3.60 -30.47 3.11
C SER A 41 4.20 -30.80 1.74
N GLY A 42 5.48 -30.43 1.52
CA GLY A 42 6.25 -30.75 0.31
C GLY A 42 6.40 -29.62 -0.70
N GLU A 43 5.82 -28.46 -0.52
CA GLU A 43 6.05 -27.30 -1.40
C GLU A 43 7.28 -26.48 -0.96
N ARG A 44 7.98 -25.90 -1.95
CA ARG A 44 9.11 -25.01 -1.69
C ARG A 44 8.62 -23.60 -1.47
N PRO A 45 9.17 -22.89 -0.45
CA PRO A 45 8.87 -21.46 -0.28
C PRO A 45 9.39 -20.67 -1.48
N LEU A 46 8.74 -19.52 -1.77
CA LEU A 46 9.12 -18.64 -2.88
C LEU A 46 10.54 -18.11 -2.76
N PHE A 47 10.89 -17.63 -1.57
CA PHE A 47 12.15 -16.95 -1.30
C PHE A 47 13.07 -17.74 -0.37
N GLY A 48 12.53 -18.67 0.42
CA GLY A 48 13.23 -19.34 1.49
C GLY A 48 13.68 -18.38 2.58
N ALA A 49 12.88 -17.35 2.84
CA ALA A 49 13.22 -16.30 3.76
C ALA A 49 13.16 -16.76 5.22
N SER A 50 13.98 -16.16 6.05
CA SER A 50 13.93 -16.28 7.51
C SER A 50 13.59 -14.93 8.14
N LEU A 51 12.87 -14.98 9.28
CA LEU A 51 12.42 -13.80 10.02
C LEU A 51 12.79 -13.95 11.50
N TRP A 52 13.27 -12.86 12.11
CA TRP A 52 13.49 -12.77 13.56
C TRP A 52 13.31 -11.31 14.02
N THR A 53 13.30 -11.09 15.32
CA THR A 53 13.14 -9.76 15.91
C THR A 53 14.31 -9.47 16.87
N LEU A 54 14.89 -8.28 16.78
CA LEU A 54 15.91 -7.80 17.72
C LEU A 54 15.27 -7.38 19.04
N PRO A 55 16.05 -7.30 20.14
CA PRO A 55 15.53 -6.89 21.46
C PRO A 55 14.86 -5.51 21.47
N ASN A 56 15.23 -4.59 20.56
CA ASN A 56 14.63 -3.26 20.43
C ASN A 56 13.34 -3.26 19.57
N GLY A 57 12.87 -4.43 19.13
CA GLY A 57 11.64 -4.61 18.38
C GLY A 57 11.80 -4.58 16.85
N LEU A 58 13.00 -4.32 16.30
CA LEU A 58 13.23 -4.34 14.86
C LEU A 58 13.02 -5.77 14.32
N THR A 59 12.09 -5.89 13.37
CA THR A 59 11.90 -7.13 12.61
C THR A 59 12.95 -7.22 11.51
N VAL A 60 13.64 -8.34 11.39
CA VAL A 60 14.65 -8.59 10.34
C VAL A 60 14.17 -9.75 9.47
N VAL A 61 14.21 -9.56 8.16
CA VAL A 61 13.86 -10.56 7.14
C VAL A 61 15.09 -10.78 6.25
N HIS A 62 15.43 -12.02 6.01
CA HIS A 62 16.59 -12.40 5.21
C HIS A 62 16.19 -13.45 4.16
N ALA A 63 16.63 -13.25 2.92
CA ALA A 63 16.57 -14.27 1.88
C ALA A 63 17.91 -14.32 1.12
N GLU A 64 18.65 -15.41 1.32
CA GLU A 64 19.97 -15.60 0.71
C GLU A 64 19.86 -15.88 -0.79
N ASN A 65 20.62 -15.13 -1.60
CA ASN A 65 20.73 -15.34 -3.04
C ASN A 65 22.17 -15.03 -3.50
N ARG A 66 22.97 -16.06 -3.76
CA ARG A 66 24.39 -15.94 -4.14
C ARG A 66 24.64 -15.99 -5.66
N ARG A 67 23.60 -15.80 -6.49
CA ARG A 67 23.79 -15.80 -7.96
C ARG A 67 24.71 -14.68 -8.45
N ALA A 68 24.72 -13.56 -7.73
CA ALA A 68 25.60 -12.42 -7.96
C ALA A 68 26.05 -11.83 -6.63
N PRO A 69 27.22 -11.15 -6.55
CA PRO A 69 27.73 -10.55 -5.33
C PRO A 69 27.05 -9.19 -5.02
N VAL A 70 25.73 -9.17 -5.03
CA VAL A 70 24.91 -7.98 -4.81
C VAL A 70 23.93 -8.18 -3.66
N ILE A 71 23.57 -7.07 -3.03
CA ILE A 71 22.63 -6.99 -1.94
C ILE A 71 21.54 -5.98 -2.28
N ALA A 72 20.31 -6.32 -1.96
CA ALA A 72 19.21 -5.39 -1.80
C ALA A 72 18.93 -5.23 -0.30
N HIS A 73 19.19 -4.05 0.22
CA HIS A 73 18.96 -3.63 1.59
C HIS A 73 17.77 -2.69 1.63
N TYR A 74 16.74 -3.01 2.42
CA TYR A 74 15.51 -2.25 2.55
C TYR A 74 15.15 -2.06 4.01
N VAL A 75 14.73 -0.87 4.38
CA VAL A 75 14.08 -0.57 5.66
C VAL A 75 12.67 -0.08 5.39
N PHE A 76 11.70 -0.86 5.84
CA PHE A 76 10.29 -0.51 5.78
C PHE A 76 9.83 0.02 7.13
N TYR A 77 9.15 1.14 7.12
CA TYR A 77 8.39 1.62 8.27
C TYR A 77 6.92 1.31 8.04
N SER A 78 6.27 0.70 9.05
CA SER A 78 4.85 0.38 9.01
C SER A 78 4.01 1.66 9.20
N VAL A 79 4.20 2.62 8.32
CA VAL A 79 3.51 3.92 8.28
C VAL A 79 3.57 4.47 6.85
N GLY A 80 2.47 5.02 6.37
CA GLY A 80 2.36 5.59 5.03
C GLY A 80 1.34 6.72 4.97
N ALA A 81 0.99 7.15 3.75
CA ALA A 81 0.06 8.26 3.56
C ALA A 81 -1.36 8.01 4.14
N GLY A 82 -1.71 6.73 4.37
CA GLY A 82 -2.95 6.37 5.06
C GLY A 82 -2.98 6.80 6.53
N ASP A 83 -1.82 6.99 7.12
CA ASP A 83 -1.64 7.36 8.53
C ASP A 83 -1.49 8.88 8.73
N ASP A 84 -1.50 9.66 7.65
CA ASP A 84 -1.46 11.11 7.74
C ASP A 84 -2.63 11.64 8.59
N PRO A 85 -2.39 12.53 9.56
CA PRO A 85 -3.48 13.13 10.33
C PRO A 85 -4.45 13.92 9.42
N ALA A 86 -5.67 14.12 9.90
CA ALA A 86 -6.66 14.94 9.19
C ALA A 86 -6.12 16.37 8.98
N GLY A 87 -6.24 16.89 7.75
CA GLY A 87 -5.72 18.20 7.37
C GLY A 87 -4.18 18.27 7.22
N LYS A 88 -3.51 17.11 7.19
CA LYS A 88 -2.05 17.00 7.00
C LYS A 88 -1.70 15.94 5.95
N SER A 89 -2.53 15.79 4.93
CA SER A 89 -2.26 14.83 3.86
C SER A 89 -0.96 15.17 3.11
N GLY A 90 -0.19 14.13 2.78
CA GLY A 90 1.14 14.25 2.20
C GLY A 90 2.27 14.34 3.23
N LEU A 91 1.98 14.25 4.53
CA LEU A 91 2.99 14.33 5.58
C LEU A 91 3.99 13.17 5.49
N ALA A 92 3.51 11.92 5.31
CA ALA A 92 4.38 10.76 5.16
C ALA A 92 5.29 10.88 3.92
N HIS A 93 4.75 11.36 2.80
CA HIS A 93 5.52 11.57 1.58
C HIS A 93 6.52 12.73 1.72
N PHE A 94 6.13 13.85 2.31
CA PHE A 94 7.04 14.95 2.53
C PHE A 94 8.16 14.56 3.52
N LEU A 95 7.84 13.77 4.55
CA LEU A 95 8.85 13.23 5.45
C LEU A 95 9.84 12.31 4.71
N GLU A 96 9.38 11.50 3.76
CA GLU A 96 10.27 10.71 2.90
C GLU A 96 11.35 11.58 2.27
N HIS A 97 10.98 12.72 1.66
CA HIS A 97 11.91 13.68 1.09
C HIS A 97 12.88 14.25 2.14
N MET A 98 12.36 14.64 3.30
CA MET A 98 13.17 15.23 4.36
C MET A 98 14.16 14.24 4.99
N MET A 99 13.92 12.94 4.89
CA MET A 99 14.85 11.90 5.34
C MET A 99 16.18 11.87 4.56
N PHE A 100 16.26 12.53 3.41
CA PHE A 100 17.52 12.71 2.66
C PHE A 100 18.30 13.98 3.02
N LYS A 101 17.75 14.78 3.96
CA LYS A 101 18.34 16.06 4.38
C LYS A 101 19.33 15.93 5.54
N GLY A 102 19.84 14.71 5.76
CA GLY A 102 20.92 14.40 6.69
C GLY A 102 20.49 13.80 8.01
N SER A 103 21.48 13.31 8.72
CA SER A 103 21.41 12.70 10.04
C SER A 103 22.62 13.17 10.86
N ALA A 104 22.78 12.70 12.10
CA ALA A 104 23.86 13.16 12.97
C ALA A 104 25.25 12.99 12.34
N ASN A 105 25.48 11.90 11.59
CA ASN A 105 26.78 11.55 11.02
C ASN A 105 26.84 11.66 9.48
N VAL A 106 25.70 11.89 8.82
CA VAL A 106 25.60 11.97 7.36
C VAL A 106 25.00 13.33 6.96
N ALA A 107 25.79 14.18 6.31
CA ALA A 107 25.34 15.50 5.89
C ALA A 107 24.25 15.42 4.81
N SER A 108 23.46 16.52 4.66
CA SER A 108 22.39 16.62 3.64
C SER A 108 22.90 16.22 2.24
N GLY A 109 22.17 15.32 1.58
CA GLY A 109 22.47 14.76 0.26
C GLY A 109 23.77 13.92 0.20
N ALA A 110 24.49 13.72 1.30
CA ALA A 110 25.70 12.89 1.29
C ALA A 110 25.40 11.42 1.15
N PHE A 111 24.24 10.95 1.65
CA PHE A 111 23.82 9.56 1.58
C PHE A 111 23.86 9.04 0.12
N SER A 112 23.09 9.65 -0.77
CA SER A 112 23.01 9.26 -2.18
C SER A 112 24.33 9.43 -2.92
N ARG A 113 25.11 10.47 -2.60
CA ARG A 113 26.45 10.65 -3.19
C ARG A 113 27.41 9.53 -2.79
N VAL A 114 27.36 9.08 -1.54
CA VAL A 114 28.20 7.97 -1.07
C VAL A 114 27.80 6.68 -1.74
N VAL A 115 26.49 6.35 -1.75
CA VAL A 115 26.00 5.14 -2.43
C VAL A 115 26.37 5.12 -3.92
N ALA A 116 26.17 6.23 -4.63
CA ALA A 116 26.53 6.33 -6.05
C ALA A 116 28.05 6.19 -6.28
N ARG A 117 28.90 6.77 -5.42
CA ARG A 117 30.35 6.61 -5.50
C ARG A 117 30.81 5.17 -5.34
N GLU A 118 30.10 4.40 -4.48
CA GLU A 118 30.36 2.97 -4.28
C GLU A 118 29.70 2.07 -5.35
N GLY A 119 29.18 2.67 -6.44
CA GLY A 119 28.55 1.94 -7.55
C GLY A 119 27.15 1.42 -7.27
N GLY A 120 26.54 1.84 -6.16
CA GLY A 120 25.18 1.45 -5.76
C GLY A 120 24.12 2.40 -6.29
N GLN A 121 22.89 2.06 -5.94
CA GLN A 121 21.68 2.87 -6.16
C GLN A 121 20.89 2.95 -4.87
N ASP A 122 20.37 4.13 -4.54
CA ASP A 122 19.44 4.35 -3.44
C ASP A 122 18.16 5.00 -3.94
N ASN A 123 17.08 4.72 -3.24
CA ASN A 123 15.78 5.35 -3.48
C ASN A 123 14.88 5.14 -2.26
N ALA A 124 13.69 5.74 -2.30
CA ALA A 124 12.63 5.54 -1.34
C ALA A 124 11.27 5.47 -2.05
N PHE A 125 10.27 5.06 -1.32
CA PHE A 125 8.87 5.21 -1.75
C PHE A 125 7.94 5.25 -0.54
N THR A 126 6.89 6.04 -0.68
CA THR A 126 5.74 6.04 0.23
C THR A 126 4.54 5.42 -0.49
N SER A 127 3.88 4.49 0.19
CA SER A 127 2.56 3.98 -0.20
C SER A 127 1.50 4.46 0.80
N ARG A 128 0.28 3.94 0.70
CA ARG A 128 -0.73 4.19 1.73
C ARG A 128 -0.39 3.53 3.06
N ASP A 129 0.29 2.39 3.01
CA ASP A 129 0.48 1.53 4.19
C ASP A 129 1.91 1.49 4.71
N VAL A 130 2.90 1.79 3.88
CA VAL A 130 4.31 1.73 4.24
C VAL A 130 5.11 2.85 3.59
N THR A 131 6.20 3.25 4.26
CA THR A 131 7.30 4.04 3.69
C THR A 131 8.56 3.20 3.74
N ALA A 132 9.32 3.15 2.65
CA ALA A 132 10.52 2.33 2.58
C ALA A 132 11.69 3.07 1.95
N TYR A 133 12.89 2.81 2.49
CA TYR A 133 14.17 3.30 1.98
C TYR A 133 15.00 2.11 1.56
N HIS A 134 15.69 2.18 0.43
CA HIS A 134 16.40 1.03 -0.07
C HIS A 134 17.68 1.37 -0.82
N GLN A 135 18.63 0.45 -0.75
CA GLN A 135 19.90 0.52 -1.46
C GLN A 135 20.16 -0.83 -2.15
N HIS A 136 20.67 -0.73 -3.38
CA HIS A 136 21.22 -1.87 -4.11
C HIS A 136 22.72 -1.63 -4.24
N VAL A 137 23.51 -2.52 -3.66
CA VAL A 137 24.97 -2.38 -3.59
C VAL A 137 25.68 -3.71 -3.82
N GLU A 138 26.98 -3.65 -4.13
CA GLU A 138 27.86 -4.81 -4.04
C GLU A 138 27.96 -5.29 -2.59
N ALA A 139 28.04 -6.60 -2.37
CA ALA A 139 27.90 -7.22 -1.04
C ALA A 139 28.89 -6.67 0.00
N SER A 140 30.12 -6.33 -0.36
CA SER A 140 31.12 -5.77 0.56
C SER A 140 30.75 -4.35 1.04
N ARG A 141 29.80 -3.67 0.39
CA ARG A 141 29.34 -2.33 0.75
C ARG A 141 28.15 -2.31 1.71
N LEU A 142 27.58 -3.47 1.98
CA LEU A 142 26.43 -3.56 2.91
C LEU A 142 26.71 -2.92 4.28
N PRO A 143 27.86 -3.14 4.96
CA PRO A 143 28.09 -2.49 6.26
C PRO A 143 28.07 -0.97 6.20
N LEU A 144 28.57 -0.38 5.10
CA LEU A 144 28.54 1.08 4.92
C LEU A 144 27.11 1.61 4.80
N VAL A 145 26.28 1.00 3.93
CA VAL A 145 24.91 1.50 3.71
C VAL A 145 24.00 1.19 4.90
N ALA A 146 24.20 0.07 5.57
CA ALA A 146 23.46 -0.31 6.77
C ALA A 146 23.76 0.64 7.93
N GLY A 147 25.03 0.99 8.15
CA GLY A 147 25.42 1.97 9.17
C GLY A 147 24.84 3.37 8.91
N MET A 148 24.86 3.83 7.64
CA MET A 148 24.23 5.12 7.28
C MET A 148 22.71 5.09 7.45
N GLU A 149 22.05 3.98 7.13
CA GLU A 149 20.59 3.82 7.29
C GLU A 149 20.21 3.76 8.79
N ALA A 150 20.99 3.06 9.60
CA ALA A 150 20.81 3.01 11.04
C ALA A 150 20.97 4.42 11.69
N ASP A 151 21.96 5.19 11.24
CA ASP A 151 22.13 6.58 11.66
C ASP A 151 20.91 7.44 11.27
N ARG A 152 20.39 7.28 10.05
CA ARG A 152 19.17 7.95 9.58
C ARG A 152 17.95 7.59 10.42
N MET A 153 17.76 6.29 10.75
CA MET A 153 16.68 5.84 11.64
C MET A 153 16.79 6.46 13.04
N ALA A 154 17.99 6.56 13.57
CA ALA A 154 18.23 7.05 14.94
C ALA A 154 18.17 8.55 15.05
N SER A 155 18.62 9.30 14.03
CA SER A 155 19.04 10.68 14.20
C SER A 155 18.78 11.58 12.99
N ALA A 156 17.78 11.26 12.15
CA ALA A 156 17.42 12.12 11.01
C ALA A 156 17.21 13.57 11.44
N LEU A 157 17.73 14.49 10.66
CA LEU A 157 17.63 15.92 10.87
C LEU A 157 16.57 16.52 9.92
N PHE A 158 15.89 17.53 10.41
CA PHE A 158 14.90 18.28 9.62
C PHE A 158 15.31 19.76 9.64
N PRO A 159 16.33 20.18 8.86
CA PRO A 159 16.83 21.55 8.87
C PRO A 159 15.72 22.51 8.45
N ALA A 160 15.49 23.55 9.26
CA ALA A 160 14.38 24.48 9.04
C ALA A 160 14.51 25.26 7.73
N ASP A 161 15.75 25.55 7.32
CA ASP A 161 16.09 26.26 6.10
C ASP A 161 15.90 25.40 4.82
N GLU A 162 15.90 24.07 4.92
CA GLU A 162 15.65 23.18 3.78
C GLU A 162 14.15 22.86 3.58
N ILE A 163 13.29 23.06 4.58
CA ILE A 163 11.88 22.66 4.52
C ILE A 163 11.12 23.41 3.41
N GLU A 164 11.34 24.73 3.31
CA GLU A 164 10.62 25.51 2.31
C GLU A 164 11.09 25.18 0.88
N ALA A 165 12.38 24.95 0.70
CA ALA A 165 12.90 24.50 -0.60
C ALA A 165 12.33 23.15 -0.98
N GLU A 166 12.26 22.19 -0.05
CA GLU A 166 11.73 20.86 -0.30
C GLU A 166 10.21 20.87 -0.49
N ARG A 167 9.47 21.75 0.20
CA ARG A 167 8.05 21.99 -0.04
C ARG A 167 7.80 22.34 -1.51
N GLN A 168 8.61 23.23 -2.07
CA GLN A 168 8.50 23.61 -3.48
C GLN A 168 8.78 22.42 -4.41
N VAL A 169 9.72 21.53 -4.05
CA VAL A 169 9.99 20.29 -4.80
C VAL A 169 8.76 19.39 -4.78
N VAL A 170 8.17 19.14 -3.61
CA VAL A 170 6.96 18.31 -3.47
C VAL A 170 5.78 18.92 -4.24
N GLN A 171 5.59 20.24 -4.18
CA GLN A 171 4.55 20.92 -4.94
C GLN A 171 4.78 20.82 -6.46
N GLU A 172 6.04 20.92 -6.91
CA GLU A 172 6.38 20.74 -8.32
C GLU A 172 6.14 19.30 -8.77
N GLU A 173 6.53 18.31 -7.97
CA GLU A 173 6.23 16.91 -8.23
C GLU A 173 4.71 16.67 -8.36
N ARG A 174 3.92 17.28 -7.46
CA ARG A 174 2.46 17.23 -7.54
C ARG A 174 1.96 17.82 -8.85
N ARG A 175 2.48 18.99 -9.26
CA ARG A 175 2.10 19.59 -10.54
C ARG A 175 2.41 18.64 -11.70
N GLN A 176 3.59 18.03 -11.70
CA GLN A 176 4.01 17.13 -12.78
C GLN A 176 3.21 15.82 -12.82
N ARG A 177 2.99 15.19 -11.67
CA ARG A 177 2.35 13.86 -11.60
C ARG A 177 0.82 13.92 -11.65
N THR A 178 0.22 14.95 -11.06
CA THR A 178 -1.22 15.03 -10.86
C THR A 178 -1.84 16.15 -11.71
N GLU A 179 -1.38 17.41 -11.54
CA GLU A 179 -2.12 18.56 -12.07
C GLU A 179 -1.92 18.76 -13.57
N SER A 180 -0.73 18.48 -14.09
CA SER A 180 -0.43 18.65 -15.52
C SER A 180 -1.00 17.54 -16.40
N THR A 181 -1.41 16.40 -15.82
CA THR A 181 -1.89 15.25 -16.60
C THR A 181 -3.41 15.04 -16.44
N PRO A 182 -4.18 14.90 -17.54
CA PRO A 182 -5.62 14.59 -17.47
C PRO A 182 -5.91 13.35 -16.64
N ARG A 183 -5.11 12.31 -16.77
CA ARG A 183 -5.27 11.05 -16.01
C ARG A 183 -4.96 11.24 -14.52
N GLY A 184 -3.98 12.05 -14.16
CA GLY A 184 -3.65 12.38 -12.78
C GLY A 184 -4.80 13.11 -12.08
N ARG A 185 -5.32 14.16 -12.71
CA ARG A 185 -6.49 14.91 -12.21
C ARG A 185 -7.74 14.02 -12.09
N PHE A 186 -7.95 13.15 -13.06
CA PHE A 186 -9.07 12.21 -13.04
C PHE A 186 -8.93 11.21 -11.90
N ARG A 187 -7.75 10.63 -11.71
CA ARG A 187 -7.50 9.65 -10.63
C ARG A 187 -7.72 10.26 -9.25
N GLU A 188 -7.22 11.47 -9.02
CA GLU A 188 -7.43 12.18 -7.76
C GLU A 188 -8.92 12.47 -7.51
N ALA A 189 -9.63 12.94 -8.55
CA ALA A 189 -11.08 13.16 -8.45
C ALA A 189 -11.86 11.86 -8.24
N TRP A 190 -11.42 10.75 -8.88
CA TRP A 190 -11.98 9.43 -8.70
C TRP A 190 -11.85 8.95 -7.24
N ASP A 191 -10.64 8.99 -6.68
CA ASP A 191 -10.41 8.54 -5.31
C ASP A 191 -11.23 9.37 -4.31
N ALA A 192 -11.33 10.69 -4.51
CA ALA A 192 -12.14 11.58 -3.68
C ALA A 192 -13.65 11.32 -3.80
N ALA A 193 -14.15 11.05 -5.00
CA ALA A 193 -15.56 10.73 -5.24
C ALA A 193 -15.93 9.33 -4.74
N PHE A 194 -15.01 8.38 -4.87
CA PHE A 194 -15.20 7.00 -4.47
C PHE A 194 -15.21 6.83 -2.94
N TRP A 195 -14.21 7.40 -2.26
CA TRP A 195 -13.98 7.20 -0.83
C TRP A 195 -14.40 8.38 0.05
N GLY A 196 -14.51 9.57 -0.54
CA GLY A 196 -14.63 10.82 0.19
C GLY A 196 -13.27 11.49 0.40
N ARG A 197 -13.25 12.81 0.22
CA ARG A 197 -12.03 13.64 0.26
C ARG A 197 -11.24 13.51 1.57
N GLN A 198 -11.90 13.25 2.70
CA GLN A 198 -11.27 13.13 4.01
C GLN A 198 -10.89 11.69 4.38
N HIS A 199 -11.42 10.71 3.65
CA HIS A 199 -11.07 9.32 3.89
C HIS A 199 -9.62 9.05 3.49
N TRP A 200 -8.90 8.23 4.25
CA TRP A 200 -7.48 7.94 4.00
C TRP A 200 -7.18 7.41 2.59
N ARG A 201 -8.13 6.68 1.97
CA ARG A 201 -8.02 6.22 0.58
C ARG A 201 -8.42 7.28 -0.44
N GLY A 202 -9.24 8.26 -0.06
CA GLY A 202 -9.67 9.36 -0.93
C GLY A 202 -8.68 10.51 -0.98
N ARG A 203 -7.74 10.57 -0.02
CA ARG A 203 -6.66 11.57 -0.03
C ARG A 203 -5.57 11.17 -1.01
N PRO A 204 -5.01 12.09 -1.80
CA PRO A 204 -3.85 11.81 -2.63
C PRO A 204 -2.64 11.46 -1.77
N LEU A 205 -1.84 10.51 -2.22
CA LEU A 205 -0.63 10.09 -1.52
C LEU A 205 0.35 11.25 -1.33
N ILE A 206 0.49 12.10 -2.35
CA ILE A 206 1.34 13.29 -2.30
C ILE A 206 0.76 14.43 -1.44
N GLY A 207 -0.53 14.34 -1.06
CA GLY A 207 -1.25 15.32 -0.27
C GLY A 207 -2.07 16.32 -1.11
N TRP A 208 -3.03 16.96 -0.45
CA TRP A 208 -3.76 18.08 -1.02
C TRP A 208 -2.87 19.34 -1.06
N PRO A 209 -3.01 20.24 -2.04
CA PRO A 209 -2.17 21.43 -2.14
C PRO A 209 -2.18 22.29 -0.86
N GLU A 210 -3.37 22.49 -0.29
CA GLU A 210 -3.56 23.25 0.94
C GLU A 210 -2.90 22.60 2.15
N ASP A 211 -2.94 21.27 2.26
CA ASP A 211 -2.31 20.53 3.35
C ASP A 211 -0.77 20.63 3.22
N ILE A 212 -0.22 20.35 2.02
CA ILE A 212 1.23 20.47 1.76
C ILE A 212 1.74 21.87 2.10
N ALA A 213 0.99 22.92 1.75
CA ALA A 213 1.36 24.30 2.06
C ALA A 213 1.39 24.58 3.57
N ALA A 214 0.55 23.90 4.35
CA ALA A 214 0.41 24.09 5.80
C ALA A 214 1.32 23.19 6.65
N LEU A 215 1.91 22.12 6.08
CA LEU A 215 2.80 21.21 6.83
C LEU A 215 3.97 21.98 7.45
N SER A 216 4.20 21.75 8.74
CA SER A 216 5.28 22.38 9.49
C SER A 216 6.42 21.40 9.78
N ARG A 217 7.57 21.94 10.21
CA ARG A 217 8.67 21.14 10.74
C ARG A 217 8.24 20.30 11.95
N ASP A 218 7.45 20.87 12.82
CA ASP A 218 7.02 20.20 14.05
C ASP A 218 6.13 19.00 13.74
N ASP A 219 5.28 19.08 12.70
CA ASP A 219 4.51 17.94 12.19
C ASP A 219 5.41 16.79 11.76
N MET A 220 6.48 17.09 11.02
CA MET A 220 7.45 16.08 10.55
C MET A 220 8.23 15.45 11.71
N VAL A 221 8.69 16.28 12.65
CA VAL A 221 9.41 15.80 13.84
C VAL A 221 8.52 14.94 14.72
N GLU A 222 7.27 15.32 14.91
CA GLU A 222 6.30 14.53 15.67
C GLU A 222 6.01 13.20 14.98
N PHE A 223 5.74 13.21 13.67
CA PHE A 223 5.46 12.02 12.89
C PHE A 223 6.67 11.06 12.87
N PHE A 224 7.87 11.59 12.67
CA PHE A 224 9.12 10.81 12.74
C PHE A 224 9.30 10.18 14.12
N ARG A 225 9.18 10.95 15.20
CA ARG A 225 9.35 10.44 16.56
C ARG A 225 8.34 9.34 16.89
N ASN A 226 7.13 9.44 16.38
CA ASN A 226 6.08 8.48 16.64
C ASN A 226 6.22 7.22 15.80
N ALA A 227 6.53 7.33 14.52
CA ALA A 227 6.43 6.23 13.56
C ALA A 227 7.78 5.59 13.17
N TYR A 228 8.88 6.36 13.19
CA TYR A 228 10.21 5.89 12.78
C TYR A 228 10.98 5.35 13.98
N THR A 229 10.64 4.13 14.36
CA THR A 229 11.23 3.41 15.51
C THR A 229 11.50 1.96 15.13
N PRO A 230 12.52 1.30 15.69
CA PRO A 230 12.79 -0.12 15.44
C PRO A 230 11.56 -1.01 15.57
N ALA A 231 10.74 -0.82 16.61
CA ALA A 231 9.54 -1.62 16.83
C ALA A 231 8.46 -1.47 15.74
N ASN A 232 8.53 -0.40 14.93
CA ASN A 232 7.65 -0.14 13.79
C ASN A 232 8.35 -0.34 12.44
N ALA A 233 9.58 -0.90 12.45
CA ALA A 233 10.39 -1.09 11.26
C ALA A 233 10.60 -2.56 10.93
N THR A 234 10.83 -2.82 9.65
CA THR A 234 11.23 -4.14 9.12
C THR A 234 12.45 -3.93 8.22
N LEU A 235 13.58 -4.46 8.64
CA LEU A 235 14.81 -4.56 7.84
C LEU A 235 14.70 -5.79 6.97
N VAL A 236 14.81 -5.63 5.66
CA VAL A 236 14.82 -6.74 4.69
C VAL A 236 16.12 -6.71 3.92
N VAL A 237 16.89 -7.79 4.02
CA VAL A 237 18.14 -7.91 3.27
C VAL A 237 18.09 -9.19 2.43
N THR A 238 18.22 -9.02 1.12
CA THR A 238 18.26 -10.15 0.18
C THR A 238 19.53 -10.06 -0.67
N GLY A 239 20.11 -11.22 -0.99
CA GLY A 239 21.31 -11.28 -1.83
C GLY A 239 22.43 -12.11 -1.24
N ALA A 240 23.69 -11.75 -1.56
CA ALA A 240 24.87 -12.53 -1.27
C ALA A 240 25.41 -12.31 0.16
N ILE A 241 24.59 -12.61 1.15
CA ILE A 241 24.95 -12.60 2.59
C ILE A 241 24.34 -13.81 3.27
N SER A 242 25.03 -14.40 4.21
CA SER A 242 24.48 -15.47 5.05
C SER A 242 23.63 -14.88 6.20
N ARG A 243 22.75 -15.71 6.75
CA ARG A 243 21.95 -15.32 7.91
C ARG A 243 22.83 -14.89 9.09
N ALA A 244 23.90 -15.63 9.40
CA ALA A 244 24.77 -15.34 10.53
C ALA A 244 25.53 -14.00 10.38
N GLU A 245 25.97 -13.69 9.16
CA GLU A 245 26.59 -12.38 8.85
C GLU A 245 25.58 -11.24 9.02
N LEU A 246 24.35 -11.42 8.55
CA LEU A 246 23.31 -10.42 8.71
C LEU A 246 22.85 -10.26 10.16
N GLU A 247 22.74 -11.34 10.93
CA GLU A 247 22.41 -11.27 12.37
C GLU A 247 23.43 -10.42 13.12
N LYS A 248 24.73 -10.62 12.86
CA LYS A 248 25.79 -9.82 13.45
C LYS A 248 25.69 -8.35 13.06
N LEU A 249 25.57 -8.06 11.76
CA LEU A 249 25.44 -6.70 11.24
C LEU A 249 24.21 -5.99 11.82
N ALA A 250 23.06 -6.66 11.83
CA ALA A 250 21.83 -6.06 12.35
C ALA A 250 21.92 -5.71 13.83
N VAL A 251 22.61 -6.53 14.64
CA VAL A 251 22.86 -6.23 16.06
C VAL A 251 23.85 -5.08 16.20
N GLU A 252 24.94 -5.05 15.41
CA GLU A 252 25.98 -4.02 15.47
C GLU A 252 25.44 -2.65 15.09
N ASP A 253 24.71 -2.55 13.97
CA ASP A 253 24.25 -1.27 13.42
C ASP A 253 22.92 -0.78 14.03
N TYR A 254 21.94 -1.70 14.18
CA TYR A 254 20.58 -1.33 14.58
C TYR A 254 20.25 -1.66 16.04
N GLY A 255 20.94 -2.64 16.66
CA GLY A 255 20.59 -3.14 17.98
C GLY A 255 20.71 -2.11 19.10
N GLY A 256 21.60 -1.11 18.96
CA GLY A 256 21.79 -0.02 19.90
C GLY A 256 20.77 1.11 19.77
N ILE A 257 19.96 1.15 18.71
CA ILE A 257 18.93 2.17 18.53
C ILE A 257 17.82 1.96 19.55
N GLN A 258 17.52 2.99 20.34
CA GLN A 258 16.50 2.92 21.36
C GLN A 258 15.11 2.67 20.74
N GLY A 259 14.53 1.51 21.03
CA GLY A 259 13.18 1.18 20.64
C GLY A 259 12.14 2.00 21.42
N ARG A 260 11.14 2.46 20.70
CA ARG A 260 9.90 3.02 21.26
C ARG A 260 8.75 2.14 20.83
N PRO A 261 7.68 2.01 21.62
CA PRO A 261 6.49 1.27 21.17
C PRO A 261 6.02 1.79 19.81
N ALA A 262 5.59 0.87 18.95
CA ALA A 262 4.92 1.27 17.72
C ALA A 262 3.67 2.10 18.06
N PRO A 263 3.35 3.14 17.28
CA PRO A 263 2.27 4.08 17.60
C PRO A 263 0.89 3.40 17.67
N TRP A 264 0.74 2.30 16.96
CA TRP A 264 -0.45 1.44 16.94
C TRP A 264 -0.09 0.01 16.55
N PRO A 265 -0.84 -1.00 17.01
CA PRO A 265 -0.68 -2.38 16.54
C PRO A 265 -0.90 -2.45 15.03
N LYS A 266 -0.01 -3.13 14.30
CA LYS A 266 -0.11 -3.30 12.83
C LYS A 266 -1.52 -3.73 12.41
N ALA A 267 -2.15 -4.65 13.16
CA ALA A 267 -3.50 -5.13 12.92
C ALA A 267 -4.63 -4.09 13.11
N GLN A 268 -4.37 -2.91 13.63
CA GLN A 268 -5.38 -1.86 13.86
C GLN A 268 -5.26 -0.69 12.88
N ARG A 269 -4.22 -0.66 12.04
CA ARG A 269 -4.04 0.38 11.03
C ARG A 269 -5.05 0.21 9.89
N GLY A 270 -5.35 1.32 9.21
CA GLY A 270 -6.18 1.31 8.00
C GLY A 270 -7.65 0.89 8.20
N ARG A 271 -8.10 0.68 9.43
CA ARG A 271 -9.48 0.26 9.77
C ARG A 271 -10.42 1.43 10.07
N ALA A 272 -10.14 2.61 9.53
CA ALA A 272 -11.15 3.67 9.54
C ALA A 272 -12.43 3.14 8.87
N VAL A 273 -13.58 3.64 9.34
CA VAL A 273 -14.90 3.21 8.85
C VAL A 273 -14.91 3.23 7.32
N THR A 274 -14.95 2.04 6.73
CA THR A 274 -15.07 1.88 5.28
C THR A 274 -16.53 2.14 4.91
N PRO A 275 -16.81 2.98 3.90
CA PRO A 275 -18.17 3.15 3.41
C PRO A 275 -18.70 1.80 2.89
N ALA A 276 -19.99 1.56 3.06
CA ALA A 276 -20.66 0.35 2.56
C ALA A 276 -20.69 0.27 1.03
N ALA A 277 -20.58 1.42 0.36
CA ALA A 277 -20.59 1.60 -1.09
C ALA A 277 -19.73 2.81 -1.44
N PRO A 278 -19.29 2.96 -2.71
CA PRO A 278 -18.74 4.23 -3.21
C PRO A 278 -19.70 5.39 -2.91
N LEU A 279 -19.15 6.56 -2.58
CA LEU A 279 -19.98 7.72 -2.22
C LEU A 279 -20.72 8.31 -3.43
N GLU A 280 -20.13 8.17 -4.61
CA GLU A 280 -20.71 8.60 -5.88
C GLU A 280 -20.95 7.38 -6.78
N GLU A 281 -21.99 7.44 -7.60
CA GLU A 281 -22.28 6.37 -8.57
C GLU A 281 -21.60 6.63 -9.92
N ARG A 282 -21.31 7.90 -10.22
CA ARG A 282 -20.76 8.32 -11.51
C ARG A 282 -19.87 9.53 -11.40
N LEU A 283 -18.73 9.49 -12.06
CA LEU A 283 -17.84 10.62 -12.29
C LEU A 283 -17.59 10.79 -13.79
N VAL A 284 -17.81 12.00 -14.32
CA VAL A 284 -17.46 12.34 -15.71
C VAL A 284 -16.58 13.57 -15.71
N ARG A 285 -15.40 13.45 -16.33
CA ARG A 285 -14.52 14.60 -16.59
C ARG A 285 -14.22 14.72 -18.07
N ARG A 286 -14.23 15.95 -18.56
CA ARG A 286 -13.82 16.31 -19.92
C ARG A 286 -12.54 17.11 -19.86
N GLU A 287 -11.58 16.77 -20.71
CA GLU A 287 -10.24 17.35 -20.68
C GLU A 287 -9.81 17.73 -22.10
N PRO A 288 -9.47 19.01 -22.35
CA PRO A 288 -9.13 19.51 -23.70
C PRO A 288 -7.91 18.83 -24.33
N THR A 289 -6.95 18.44 -23.51
CA THR A 289 -5.68 17.84 -23.98
C THR A 289 -5.72 16.32 -24.08
N LEU A 290 -6.85 15.70 -23.73
CA LEU A 290 -6.98 14.25 -23.78
C LEU A 290 -7.18 13.78 -25.21
N GLN A 291 -6.43 12.78 -25.63
CA GLN A 291 -6.54 12.17 -26.98
C GLN A 291 -7.42 10.93 -27.01
N GLU A 292 -7.46 10.16 -25.94
CA GLU A 292 -8.17 8.88 -25.86
C GLU A 292 -9.05 8.87 -24.61
N ALA A 293 -10.31 8.49 -24.78
CA ALA A 293 -11.22 8.30 -23.66
C ALA A 293 -10.75 7.16 -22.75
N ALA A 294 -11.10 7.24 -21.47
CA ALA A 294 -10.89 6.16 -20.53
C ALA A 294 -12.16 5.93 -19.70
N PHE A 295 -12.50 4.67 -19.50
CA PHE A 295 -13.57 4.22 -18.62
C PHE A 295 -13.00 3.43 -17.45
N MET A 296 -13.54 3.69 -16.27
CA MET A 296 -13.28 2.92 -15.06
C MET A 296 -14.59 2.50 -14.41
N ARG A 297 -14.60 1.33 -13.78
CA ARG A 297 -15.68 0.90 -12.89
C ARG A 297 -15.07 0.21 -11.68
N GLY A 298 -15.39 0.71 -10.48
CA GLY A 298 -14.80 0.22 -9.25
C GLY A 298 -15.83 -0.25 -8.24
N TRP A 299 -15.46 -1.25 -7.45
CA TRP A 299 -16.20 -1.77 -6.31
C TRP A 299 -15.30 -1.76 -5.07
N ILE A 300 -15.92 -1.54 -3.92
CA ILE A 300 -15.28 -1.83 -2.65
C ILE A 300 -15.20 -3.36 -2.50
N ALA A 301 -14.00 -3.85 -2.24
CA ALA A 301 -13.72 -5.28 -2.13
C ALA A 301 -12.96 -5.58 -0.83
N PRO A 302 -13.17 -6.74 -0.20
CA PRO A 302 -12.38 -7.15 0.94
C PRO A 302 -10.92 -7.34 0.54
N ALA A 303 -10.00 -7.14 1.45
CA ALA A 303 -8.58 -7.47 1.30
C ALA A 303 -8.19 -8.59 2.27
N LEU A 304 -7.02 -9.18 2.07
CA LEU A 304 -6.54 -10.29 2.90
C LEU A 304 -6.43 -9.90 4.38
N LEU A 305 -6.08 -8.65 4.64
CA LEU A 305 -5.89 -8.08 5.98
C LEU A 305 -7.04 -7.15 6.41
N ASP A 306 -8.26 -7.35 5.88
CA ASP A 306 -9.42 -6.51 6.25
C ASP A 306 -9.94 -6.77 7.67
N GLY A 307 -9.47 -7.87 8.29
CA GLY A 307 -9.81 -8.26 9.64
C GLY A 307 -11.22 -8.81 9.85
N THR A 308 -11.92 -9.13 8.76
CA THR A 308 -13.25 -9.73 8.75
C THR A 308 -13.22 -11.11 8.09
N GLU A 309 -14.33 -11.85 8.20
CA GLU A 309 -14.49 -13.11 7.46
C GLU A 309 -14.49 -12.92 5.93
N ALA A 310 -14.74 -11.69 5.46
CA ALA A 310 -14.74 -11.39 4.04
C ALA A 310 -13.34 -11.50 3.41
N GLY A 311 -12.27 -11.40 4.21
CA GLY A 311 -10.90 -11.64 3.76
C GLY A 311 -10.69 -13.03 3.13
N ARG A 312 -11.54 -14.02 3.42
CA ARG A 312 -11.54 -15.34 2.74
C ARG A 312 -11.71 -15.23 1.21
N HIS A 313 -12.29 -14.14 0.73
CA HIS A 313 -12.47 -13.90 -0.70
C HIS A 313 -11.21 -13.34 -1.38
N ALA A 314 -10.15 -12.98 -0.66
CA ALA A 314 -8.99 -12.28 -1.21
C ALA A 314 -8.31 -13.08 -2.34
N TYR A 315 -7.88 -14.31 -2.09
CA TYR A 315 -7.28 -15.15 -3.14
C TYR A 315 -8.26 -15.48 -4.28
N PRO A 316 -9.54 -15.83 -4.05
CA PRO A 316 -10.54 -15.93 -5.11
C PRO A 316 -10.72 -14.67 -5.95
N LEU A 317 -10.68 -13.47 -5.34
CA LEU A 317 -10.76 -12.19 -6.04
C LEU A 317 -9.51 -11.90 -6.87
N GLU A 318 -8.34 -12.31 -6.43
CA GLU A 318 -7.11 -12.21 -7.20
C GLU A 318 -7.19 -13.07 -8.47
N VAL A 319 -7.66 -14.32 -8.35
CA VAL A 319 -7.92 -15.18 -9.51
C VAL A 319 -9.00 -14.58 -10.40
N LEU A 320 -10.08 -14.03 -9.83
CA LEU A 320 -11.16 -13.37 -10.58
C LEU A 320 -10.66 -12.17 -11.37
N SER A 321 -9.85 -11.30 -10.75
CA SER A 321 -9.32 -10.11 -11.42
C SER A 321 -8.48 -10.49 -12.63
N HIS A 322 -7.65 -11.53 -12.51
CA HIS A 322 -6.87 -12.06 -13.62
C HIS A 322 -7.77 -12.71 -14.70
N LEU A 323 -8.78 -13.47 -14.30
CA LEU A 323 -9.75 -14.09 -15.22
C LEU A 323 -10.51 -13.03 -16.02
N LEU A 324 -10.89 -11.92 -15.37
CA LEU A 324 -11.61 -10.81 -16.01
C LEU A 324 -10.70 -10.01 -16.94
N GLY A 325 -9.48 -9.62 -16.48
CA GLY A 325 -8.66 -8.64 -17.18
C GLY A 325 -7.17 -8.95 -17.29
N GLY A 326 -6.72 -10.18 -17.00
CA GLY A 326 -5.30 -10.58 -17.02
C GLY A 326 -4.70 -10.79 -18.42
N GLY A 327 -5.05 -9.97 -19.39
CA GLY A 327 -4.48 -9.99 -20.74
C GLY A 327 -5.28 -10.76 -21.78
N GLN A 328 -4.60 -11.20 -22.84
CA GLN A 328 -5.25 -11.93 -23.94
C GLN A 328 -5.93 -13.22 -23.43
N GLY A 329 -7.15 -13.48 -23.89
CA GLY A 329 -7.96 -14.62 -23.46
C GLY A 329 -8.74 -14.39 -22.15
N SER A 330 -8.59 -13.24 -21.47
CA SER A 330 -9.47 -12.83 -20.38
C SER A 330 -10.88 -12.47 -20.90
N ARG A 331 -11.87 -12.46 -20.00
CA ARG A 331 -13.26 -12.20 -20.41
C ARG A 331 -13.45 -10.80 -21.01
N LEU A 332 -12.88 -9.78 -20.37
CA LEU A 332 -12.98 -8.41 -20.87
C LEU A 332 -12.21 -8.20 -22.17
N HIS A 333 -11.07 -8.86 -22.34
CA HIS A 333 -10.35 -8.80 -23.62
C HIS A 333 -11.20 -9.34 -24.78
N ARG A 334 -11.80 -10.51 -24.60
CA ARG A 334 -12.70 -11.09 -25.63
C ARG A 334 -13.94 -10.22 -25.88
N ALA A 335 -14.58 -9.76 -24.80
CA ALA A 335 -15.83 -9.01 -24.92
C ALA A 335 -15.64 -7.59 -25.51
N LEU A 336 -14.50 -6.95 -25.28
CA LEU A 336 -14.28 -5.54 -25.63
C LEU A 336 -13.22 -5.37 -26.72
N VAL A 337 -12.09 -6.07 -26.65
CA VAL A 337 -10.98 -5.85 -27.57
C VAL A 337 -11.16 -6.65 -28.85
N GLU A 338 -11.42 -7.95 -28.77
CA GLU A 338 -11.65 -8.80 -29.95
C GLU A 338 -12.93 -8.40 -30.69
N SER A 339 -13.96 -7.89 -29.98
CA SER A 339 -15.18 -7.38 -30.59
C SER A 339 -15.04 -6.00 -31.24
N GLY A 340 -13.86 -5.35 -31.10
CA GLY A 340 -13.59 -4.04 -31.69
C GLY A 340 -14.21 -2.85 -30.94
N VAL A 341 -14.71 -3.03 -29.72
CA VAL A 341 -15.26 -1.96 -28.86
C VAL A 341 -14.15 -1.15 -28.18
N ALA A 342 -13.05 -1.80 -27.80
CA ALA A 342 -11.95 -1.15 -27.10
C ALA A 342 -10.58 -1.46 -27.73
N VAL A 343 -9.59 -0.64 -27.40
CA VAL A 343 -8.17 -0.86 -27.69
C VAL A 343 -7.54 -1.73 -26.58
N SER A 344 -7.96 -1.50 -25.34
CA SER A 344 -7.50 -2.28 -24.18
C SER A 344 -8.57 -2.38 -23.12
N ALA A 345 -8.55 -3.45 -22.37
CA ALA A 345 -9.39 -3.67 -21.20
C ALA A 345 -8.61 -4.46 -20.15
N GLY A 346 -8.83 -4.18 -18.87
CA GLY A 346 -8.15 -4.84 -17.77
C GLY A 346 -8.99 -4.83 -16.50
N CYS A 347 -8.50 -5.59 -15.52
CA CYS A 347 -9.05 -5.63 -14.17
C CYS A 347 -7.89 -5.69 -13.18
N SER A 348 -7.97 -4.95 -12.10
CA SER A 348 -7.04 -5.05 -10.98
C SER A 348 -7.78 -5.24 -9.68
N TYR A 349 -7.11 -5.87 -8.74
CA TYR A 349 -7.61 -6.08 -7.39
C TYR A 349 -6.54 -5.64 -6.39
N ASP A 350 -6.94 -4.76 -5.45
CA ASP A 350 -6.08 -4.27 -4.36
C ASP A 350 -6.34 -5.14 -3.11
N GLY A 351 -5.78 -6.35 -3.12
CA GLY A 351 -5.99 -7.37 -2.09
C GLY A 351 -5.01 -7.35 -0.94
N ASP A 352 -3.88 -6.66 -1.08
CA ASP A 352 -2.78 -6.65 -0.09
C ASP A 352 -2.81 -5.43 0.83
N SER A 353 -3.78 -4.52 0.64
CA SER A 353 -3.90 -3.31 1.42
C SER A 353 -4.39 -3.59 2.85
N LEU A 354 -4.01 -2.71 3.78
CA LEU A 354 -4.60 -2.70 5.10
C LEU A 354 -6.06 -2.25 5.03
N GLY A 355 -6.93 -3.01 5.70
CA GLY A 355 -8.37 -2.77 5.64
C GLY A 355 -8.97 -3.18 4.30
N THR A 356 -9.91 -2.39 3.79
CA THR A 356 -10.67 -2.74 2.59
C THR A 356 -9.95 -2.30 1.31
N GLY A 357 -9.95 -3.13 0.29
CA GLY A 357 -9.41 -2.87 -1.04
C GLY A 357 -10.47 -2.46 -2.06
N THR A 358 -10.08 -2.52 -3.34
CA THR A 358 -10.96 -2.32 -4.50
C THR A 358 -10.78 -3.41 -5.54
N LEU A 359 -11.85 -3.66 -6.29
CA LEU A 359 -11.80 -4.35 -7.57
C LEU A 359 -12.16 -3.33 -8.64
N ASP A 360 -11.22 -3.06 -9.56
CA ASP A 360 -11.35 -2.01 -10.56
C ASP A 360 -11.25 -2.58 -11.97
N LEU A 361 -12.20 -2.22 -12.84
CA LEU A 361 -12.15 -2.45 -14.28
C LEU A 361 -11.72 -1.16 -14.98
N PHE A 362 -10.91 -1.28 -16.02
CA PHE A 362 -10.51 -0.16 -16.86
C PHE A 362 -10.55 -0.56 -18.33
N VAL A 363 -11.04 0.38 -19.14
CA VAL A 363 -11.20 0.22 -20.59
C VAL A 363 -10.70 1.47 -21.28
N THR A 364 -9.90 1.30 -22.33
CA THR A 364 -9.61 2.35 -23.31
C THR A 364 -10.46 2.07 -24.54
N PRO A 365 -11.56 2.80 -24.76
CA PRO A 365 -12.42 2.58 -25.93
C PRO A 365 -11.69 2.88 -27.23
N ARG A 366 -12.18 2.35 -28.35
CA ARG A 366 -11.81 2.89 -29.66
C ARG A 366 -12.42 4.28 -29.85
N ARG A 367 -11.77 5.12 -30.66
CA ARG A 367 -12.11 6.53 -30.80
C ARG A 367 -13.60 6.77 -31.08
N ASP A 368 -14.20 5.96 -31.93
CA ASP A 368 -15.59 6.14 -32.40
C ASP A 368 -16.60 5.26 -31.64
N THR A 369 -16.20 4.66 -30.53
CA THR A 369 -17.08 3.82 -29.72
C THR A 369 -17.87 4.70 -28.74
N PRO A 370 -19.22 4.69 -28.80
CA PRO A 370 -20.05 5.40 -27.83
C PRO A 370 -19.83 4.89 -26.41
N ALA A 371 -19.87 5.78 -25.43
CA ALA A 371 -19.70 5.46 -24.02
C ALA A 371 -20.69 4.39 -23.54
N GLU A 372 -21.95 4.49 -23.97
CA GLU A 372 -23.02 3.55 -23.65
C GLU A 372 -22.71 2.13 -24.15
N ARG A 373 -22.07 2.01 -25.31
CA ARG A 373 -21.68 0.71 -25.86
C ARG A 373 -20.64 0.00 -24.97
N VAL A 374 -19.67 0.76 -24.43
CA VAL A 374 -18.67 0.24 -23.51
C VAL A 374 -19.35 -0.21 -22.21
N GLU A 375 -20.17 0.64 -21.60
CA GLU A 375 -20.88 0.32 -20.36
C GLU A 375 -21.80 -0.90 -20.53
N GLN A 376 -22.57 -0.97 -21.60
CA GLN A 376 -23.43 -2.12 -21.91
C GLN A 376 -22.64 -3.41 -22.09
N THR A 377 -21.49 -3.38 -22.77
CA THR A 377 -20.65 -4.55 -22.97
C THR A 377 -20.05 -5.04 -21.66
N VAL A 378 -19.54 -4.12 -20.82
CA VAL A 378 -19.04 -4.44 -19.47
C VAL A 378 -20.16 -5.02 -18.61
N GLN A 379 -21.34 -4.39 -18.61
CA GLN A 379 -22.49 -4.85 -17.82
C GLN A 379 -22.97 -6.24 -18.26
N ALA A 380 -23.01 -6.49 -19.56
CA ALA A 380 -23.40 -7.81 -20.10
C ALA A 380 -22.42 -8.90 -19.69
N GLU A 381 -21.10 -8.61 -19.64
CA GLU A 381 -20.11 -9.58 -19.20
C GLU A 381 -20.21 -9.87 -17.70
N ILE A 382 -20.42 -8.84 -16.89
CA ILE A 382 -20.65 -8.99 -15.44
C ILE A 382 -21.93 -9.82 -15.20
N ALA A 383 -23.02 -9.52 -15.91
CA ALA A 383 -24.27 -10.26 -15.78
C ALA A 383 -24.10 -11.75 -16.13
N ARG A 384 -23.38 -12.07 -17.22
CA ARG A 384 -23.04 -13.45 -17.59
C ARG A 384 -22.23 -14.16 -16.50
N LEU A 385 -21.27 -13.45 -15.91
CA LEU A 385 -20.45 -13.99 -14.83
C LEU A 385 -21.29 -14.29 -13.58
N LEU A 386 -22.19 -13.40 -13.20
CA LEU A 386 -23.05 -13.57 -12.03
C LEU A 386 -24.08 -14.69 -12.22
N ASP A 387 -24.59 -14.87 -13.44
CA ASP A 387 -25.56 -15.92 -13.80
C ASP A 387 -24.88 -17.29 -13.91
N ALA A 388 -23.93 -17.43 -14.84
CA ALA A 388 -23.32 -18.71 -15.17
C ALA A 388 -22.10 -19.09 -14.31
N GLY A 389 -21.52 -18.13 -13.56
CA GLY A 389 -20.27 -18.34 -12.83
C GLY A 389 -19.04 -18.42 -13.71
N VAL A 390 -17.99 -19.07 -13.20
CA VAL A 390 -16.73 -19.32 -13.89
C VAL A 390 -16.56 -20.80 -14.21
N THR A 391 -15.86 -21.13 -15.27
CA THR A 391 -15.54 -22.52 -15.63
C THR A 391 -14.21 -22.98 -15.02
N GLU A 392 -14.05 -24.28 -14.83
CA GLU A 392 -12.80 -24.91 -14.39
C GLU A 392 -11.61 -24.52 -15.29
N ALA A 393 -11.82 -24.51 -16.60
CA ALA A 393 -10.78 -24.17 -17.57
C ALA A 393 -10.30 -22.70 -17.43
N GLU A 394 -11.20 -21.77 -17.14
CA GLU A 394 -10.85 -20.37 -16.90
C GLU A 394 -10.03 -20.19 -15.62
N VAL A 395 -10.47 -20.83 -14.54
CA VAL A 395 -9.78 -20.77 -13.24
C VAL A 395 -8.39 -21.40 -13.34
N THR A 396 -8.30 -22.62 -13.90
CA THR A 396 -7.02 -23.33 -14.09
C THR A 396 -6.04 -22.51 -14.93
N ARG A 397 -6.50 -21.88 -16.01
CA ARG A 397 -5.66 -21.01 -16.86
C ARG A 397 -5.17 -19.79 -16.07
N SER A 398 -6.07 -19.12 -15.34
CA SER A 398 -5.73 -17.92 -14.56
C SER A 398 -4.72 -18.23 -13.45
N ILE A 399 -4.91 -19.31 -12.71
CA ILE A 399 -3.98 -19.77 -11.68
C ILE A 399 -2.61 -20.06 -12.28
N ARG A 400 -2.56 -20.78 -13.41
CA ARG A 400 -1.28 -21.08 -14.08
C ARG A 400 -0.54 -19.81 -14.50
N GLN A 401 -1.25 -18.83 -15.07
CA GLN A 401 -0.64 -17.59 -15.54
C GLN A 401 -0.18 -16.69 -14.38
N LEU A 402 -0.97 -16.58 -13.32
CA LEU A 402 -0.60 -15.84 -12.10
C LEU A 402 0.67 -16.43 -11.47
N THR A 403 0.68 -17.73 -11.22
CA THR A 403 1.83 -18.38 -10.59
C THR A 403 3.08 -18.37 -11.46
N ALA A 404 2.96 -18.52 -12.78
CA ALA A 404 4.10 -18.41 -13.69
C ALA A 404 4.63 -16.96 -13.77
N GLY A 405 3.76 -15.96 -13.81
CA GLY A 405 4.15 -14.55 -13.82
C GLY A 405 4.96 -14.17 -12.58
N THR A 406 4.53 -14.64 -11.42
CA THR A 406 5.27 -14.42 -10.15
C THR A 406 6.66 -15.03 -10.20
N LEU A 407 6.79 -16.30 -10.63
CA LEU A 407 8.10 -16.96 -10.73
C LEU A 407 9.06 -16.21 -11.67
N LEU A 408 8.57 -15.68 -12.78
CA LEU A 408 9.39 -14.88 -13.72
C LEU A 408 9.82 -13.55 -13.10
N ALA A 409 8.99 -12.95 -12.25
CA ALA A 409 9.32 -11.68 -11.59
C ALA A 409 10.41 -11.83 -10.50
N LEU A 410 10.68 -13.05 -10.01
CA LEU A 410 11.71 -13.29 -8.98
C LEU A 410 13.15 -13.07 -9.47
N ASP A 411 13.41 -12.95 -10.75
CA ASP A 411 14.74 -12.68 -11.29
C ASP A 411 15.21 -11.23 -11.02
N SER A 412 14.30 -10.32 -10.68
CA SER A 412 14.66 -8.95 -10.32
C SER A 412 15.14 -8.85 -8.88
N LEU A 413 16.29 -8.18 -8.67
CA LEU A 413 16.91 -7.97 -7.36
C LEU A 413 15.96 -7.30 -6.35
N GLY A 414 15.13 -6.37 -6.82
CA GLY A 414 14.20 -5.62 -5.97
C GLY A 414 12.86 -6.32 -5.70
N THR A 415 12.53 -7.42 -6.37
CA THR A 415 11.20 -8.05 -6.24
C THR A 415 11.04 -8.73 -4.88
N ALA A 416 11.98 -9.59 -4.49
CA ALA A 416 11.91 -10.32 -3.22
C ALA A 416 11.82 -9.39 -2.00
N PRO A 417 12.72 -8.38 -1.82
CA PRO A 417 12.64 -7.52 -0.65
C PRO A 417 11.39 -6.63 -0.64
N ARG A 418 10.85 -6.24 -1.80
CA ARG A 418 9.59 -5.47 -1.85
C ARG A 418 8.39 -6.31 -1.40
N ILE A 419 8.26 -7.53 -1.90
CA ILE A 419 7.15 -8.42 -1.55
C ILE A 419 7.23 -8.79 -0.07
N LEU A 420 8.40 -9.27 0.39
CA LEU A 420 8.63 -9.64 1.80
C LEU A 420 8.41 -8.43 2.72
N GLY A 421 9.03 -7.30 2.40
CA GLY A 421 9.00 -6.13 3.26
C GLY A 421 7.63 -5.47 3.32
N SER A 422 6.95 -5.28 2.20
CA SER A 422 5.59 -4.72 2.21
C SER A 422 4.62 -5.64 2.96
N GLY A 423 4.64 -6.95 2.70
CA GLY A 423 3.77 -7.89 3.37
C GLY A 423 4.01 -7.94 4.89
N ILE A 424 5.26 -8.09 5.33
CA ILE A 424 5.59 -8.13 6.77
C ILE A 424 5.28 -6.79 7.45
N ALA A 425 5.60 -5.67 6.80
CA ALA A 425 5.32 -4.33 7.35
C ALA A 425 3.82 -4.03 7.47
N THR A 426 2.98 -4.61 6.63
CA THR A 426 1.51 -4.52 6.74
C THR A 426 0.92 -5.55 7.70
N GLY A 427 1.66 -6.56 8.12
CA GLY A 427 1.22 -7.55 9.12
C GLY A 427 0.87 -8.92 8.54
N MET A 428 1.21 -9.20 7.30
CA MET A 428 1.13 -10.57 6.76
C MET A 428 2.10 -11.49 7.48
N ALA A 429 1.70 -12.72 7.70
CA ALA A 429 2.62 -13.77 8.16
C ALA A 429 3.59 -14.15 7.02
N LEU A 430 4.83 -14.51 7.38
CA LEU A 430 5.84 -14.92 6.40
C LEU A 430 5.36 -16.10 5.55
N GLU A 431 4.65 -17.05 6.15
CA GLU A 431 4.07 -18.21 5.49
C GLU A 431 3.03 -17.82 4.42
N GLN A 432 2.24 -16.78 4.64
CA GLN A 432 1.28 -16.29 3.64
C GLN A 432 1.98 -15.76 2.38
N ILE A 433 3.15 -15.13 2.57
CA ILE A 433 3.97 -14.61 1.48
C ILE A 433 4.71 -15.75 0.77
N GLU A 434 5.39 -16.60 1.53
CA GLU A 434 6.22 -17.69 1.00
C GLU A 434 5.40 -18.75 0.25
N PHE A 435 4.19 -19.02 0.69
CA PHE A 435 3.31 -20.02 0.09
C PHE A 435 2.12 -19.41 -0.67
N TRP A 436 2.22 -18.13 -1.06
CA TRP A 436 1.19 -17.51 -1.90
C TRP A 436 0.83 -18.35 -3.15
N PRO A 437 1.78 -18.98 -3.90
CA PRO A 437 1.40 -19.81 -5.04
C PRO A 437 0.52 -21.00 -4.66
N SER A 438 0.68 -21.53 -3.46
CA SER A 438 -0.13 -22.65 -2.97
C SER A 438 -1.55 -22.19 -2.62
N HIS A 439 -1.68 -21.03 -2.00
CA HIS A 439 -2.99 -20.43 -1.73
C HIS A 439 -3.75 -20.16 -3.02
N ILE A 440 -3.08 -19.63 -4.05
CA ILE A 440 -3.68 -19.41 -5.38
C ILE A 440 -4.07 -20.73 -6.04
N ARG A 441 -3.21 -21.78 -5.98
CA ARG A 441 -3.52 -23.10 -6.55
C ARG A 441 -4.70 -23.81 -5.86
N ALA A 442 -4.94 -23.50 -4.60
CA ALA A 442 -6.05 -24.07 -3.84
C ALA A 442 -7.42 -23.43 -4.15
N VAL A 443 -7.44 -22.32 -4.91
CA VAL A 443 -8.68 -21.63 -5.26
C VAL A 443 -9.52 -22.47 -6.22
N THR A 444 -10.79 -22.66 -5.87
CA THR A 444 -11.76 -23.42 -6.65
C THR A 444 -12.69 -22.54 -7.49
N PRO A 445 -13.31 -23.04 -8.57
CA PRO A 445 -14.30 -22.31 -9.34
C PRO A 445 -15.51 -21.84 -8.51
N GLY A 446 -15.91 -22.64 -7.52
CA GLY A 446 -16.98 -22.27 -6.59
C GLY A 446 -16.64 -21.03 -5.77
N GLN A 447 -15.43 -20.99 -5.21
CA GLN A 447 -14.94 -19.84 -4.45
C GLN A 447 -14.82 -18.58 -5.30
N VAL A 448 -14.32 -18.68 -6.55
CA VAL A 448 -14.26 -17.54 -7.48
C VAL A 448 -15.66 -17.02 -7.80
N THR A 449 -16.62 -17.91 -8.05
CA THR A 449 -18.01 -17.53 -8.32
C THR A 449 -18.67 -16.87 -7.09
N GLU A 450 -18.42 -17.40 -5.90
CA GLU A 450 -18.90 -16.81 -4.63
C GLU A 450 -18.32 -15.41 -4.41
N ALA A 451 -17.01 -15.26 -4.58
CA ALA A 451 -16.32 -13.97 -4.45
C ALA A 451 -16.81 -12.95 -5.50
N ALA A 452 -17.03 -13.39 -6.73
CA ALA A 452 -17.63 -12.55 -7.79
C ALA A 452 -19.01 -12.04 -7.38
N ARG A 453 -19.90 -12.92 -6.91
CA ARG A 453 -21.22 -12.54 -6.42
C ARG A 453 -21.12 -11.59 -5.23
N TYR A 454 -20.21 -11.86 -4.31
CA TYR A 454 -20.02 -11.02 -3.11
C TYR A 454 -19.64 -9.58 -3.47
N VAL A 455 -18.79 -9.35 -4.48
CA VAL A 455 -18.32 -8.00 -4.84
C VAL A 455 -19.16 -7.37 -5.94
N LEU A 456 -19.39 -8.07 -7.07
CA LEU A 456 -19.99 -7.48 -8.26
C LEU A 456 -21.50 -7.23 -8.17
N SER A 457 -22.19 -7.83 -7.17
CA SER A 457 -23.60 -7.53 -6.88
C SER A 457 -23.78 -6.27 -6.01
N ARG A 458 -22.70 -5.68 -5.53
CA ARG A 458 -22.73 -4.47 -4.70
C ARG A 458 -22.73 -3.21 -5.55
N PRO A 459 -23.09 -2.05 -4.97
CA PRO A 459 -22.95 -0.77 -5.65
C PRO A 459 -21.54 -0.54 -6.14
N SER A 460 -21.41 0.04 -7.33
CA SER A 460 -20.16 0.40 -7.97
C SER A 460 -20.20 1.83 -8.45
N MET A 461 -19.03 2.42 -8.66
CA MET A 461 -18.91 3.73 -9.29
C MET A 461 -18.40 3.57 -10.72
N ASN A 462 -19.00 4.32 -11.66
CA ASN A 462 -18.54 4.43 -13.04
C ASN A 462 -17.81 5.77 -13.22
N GLY A 463 -16.68 5.77 -13.89
CA GLY A 463 -15.87 6.95 -14.20
C GLY A 463 -15.53 7.06 -15.66
N TRP A 464 -15.74 8.25 -16.20
CA TRP A 464 -15.37 8.60 -17.58
C TRP A 464 -14.41 9.78 -17.59
N LEU A 465 -13.30 9.58 -18.26
CA LEU A 465 -12.40 10.65 -18.68
C LEU A 465 -12.53 10.76 -20.21
N LEU A 466 -13.05 11.88 -20.67
CA LEU A 466 -13.42 12.10 -22.07
C LEU A 466 -12.63 13.25 -22.69
N PRO A 467 -12.30 13.21 -23.98
CA PRO A 467 -11.88 14.39 -24.73
C PRO A 467 -12.96 15.46 -24.69
N GLU A 468 -12.57 16.74 -24.82
CA GLU A 468 -13.52 17.83 -25.00
C GLU A 468 -14.27 17.63 -26.33
N GLY A 469 -15.60 17.74 -26.29
CA GLY A 469 -16.44 17.53 -27.46
C GLY A 469 -16.79 16.06 -27.79
N ALA A 470 -16.32 15.09 -27.02
CA ALA A 470 -16.82 13.72 -27.13
C ALA A 470 -18.29 13.64 -26.70
N ALA A 471 -19.12 12.98 -27.49
CA ALA A 471 -20.53 12.75 -27.20
C ALA A 471 -20.74 11.82 -26.00
#